data_8f5abb7c0ce5c123f38190c96528b554
#
_entry.id   8f5abb7c0ce5c123f38190c96528b554
#
_cell.length_a   1.000
_cell.length_b   1.000
_cell.length_c   1.000
_cell.angle_alpha   90.00
_cell.angle_beta   90.00
_cell.angle_gamma   90.00
#
_symmetry.space_group_name_H-M   'P 1'
#
loop_
_entity.id
_entity.type
_entity.pdbx_description
1 polymer ?
#
loop_
_entity_poly.entity_id
_entity_poly.type
_entity_poly.pdbx_seq_one_letter_code
_entity_poly.pdbx_strand_id
1 'polypeptide(L)'
;RRDKLGFVFQDFNLLDTFTLEDNIYLPLVLAGEKHAEMKRRLIPLAVQLGIEPLLKKYPYEVSGGQKQRAAVARALIINPSLILADEPTGALDSKSTDELLRLFGEINEKGQTILMVTHSAKAASHAGRVLFIKDGEVFHQIYRGDDTGDEFYRKIADTLTVLATGKKD
;
A
#
# COMPACT_ATOMS: atom_id res chain seq x y z
N ARG A 1 6.90 -13.91 -14.24
CA ARG A 1 7.30 -13.24 -12.99
C ARG A 1 6.74 -11.82 -12.85
N ARG A 2 6.46 -11.12 -13.97
CA ARG A 2 5.93 -9.73 -13.95
C ARG A 2 4.53 -9.64 -13.33
N ASP A 3 3.72 -10.66 -13.45
CA ASP A 3 2.29 -10.64 -13.10
C ASP A 3 2.01 -11.06 -11.64
N LYS A 4 3.04 -11.26 -10.82
CA LYS A 4 2.89 -11.78 -9.46
C LYS A 4 3.13 -10.76 -8.35
N LEU A 5 3.77 -9.64 -8.64
CA LEU A 5 4.14 -8.64 -7.65
C LEU A 5 3.62 -7.26 -8.06
N GLY A 6 2.84 -6.64 -7.18
CA GLY A 6 2.48 -5.23 -7.27
C GLY A 6 3.37 -4.40 -6.36
N PHE A 7 3.73 -3.18 -6.77
CA PHE A 7 4.58 -2.29 -5.99
C PHE A 7 3.86 -0.97 -5.70
N VAL A 8 3.93 -0.53 -4.44
CA VAL A 8 3.44 0.76 -3.97
C VAL A 8 4.58 1.45 -3.23
N PHE A 9 4.95 2.67 -3.65
CA PHE A 9 6.08 3.42 -3.11
C PHE A 9 5.62 4.69 -2.40
N GLN A 10 6.48 5.22 -1.53
CA GLN A 10 6.26 6.46 -0.80
C GLN A 10 6.02 7.66 -1.75
N ASP A 11 6.81 7.79 -2.80
CA ASP A 11 6.75 8.91 -3.76
C ASP A 11 5.78 8.67 -4.93
N PHE A 12 4.84 7.72 -4.76
CA PHE A 12 3.84 7.32 -5.74
C PHE A 12 4.42 6.75 -7.05
N ASN A 13 5.56 7.23 -7.51
CA ASN A 13 6.22 6.87 -8.78
C ASN A 13 5.26 6.92 -9.98
N LEU A 14 4.43 7.96 -10.03
CA LEU A 14 3.58 8.26 -11.18
C LEU A 14 4.34 9.13 -12.17
N LEU A 15 4.11 8.91 -13.46
CA LEU A 15 4.68 9.72 -14.53
C LEU A 15 3.81 10.95 -14.75
N ASP A 16 4.34 12.15 -14.52
CA ASP A 16 3.60 13.41 -14.60
C ASP A 16 3.11 13.76 -16.01
N THR A 17 3.72 13.18 -17.04
CA THR A 17 3.33 13.35 -18.44
C THR A 17 2.15 12.48 -18.87
N PHE A 18 1.70 11.57 -18.02
CA PHE A 18 0.61 10.65 -18.26
C PHE A 18 -0.57 10.95 -17.33
N THR A 19 -1.79 10.70 -17.82
CA THR A 19 -2.98 10.74 -16.97
C THR A 19 -2.92 9.64 -15.90
N LEU A 20 -3.78 9.69 -14.87
CA LEU A 20 -3.86 8.61 -13.89
C LEU A 20 -4.25 7.27 -14.56
N GLU A 21 -5.16 7.31 -15.54
CA GLU A 21 -5.54 6.14 -16.33
C GLU A 21 -4.34 5.51 -17.05
N ASP A 22 -3.54 6.33 -17.73
CA ASP A 22 -2.36 5.86 -18.46
C ASP A 22 -1.31 5.30 -17.52
N ASN A 23 -1.08 5.95 -16.37
CA ASN A 23 -0.20 5.44 -15.32
C ASN A 23 -0.63 4.05 -14.80
N ILE A 24 -1.94 3.87 -14.60
CA ILE A 24 -2.48 2.60 -14.11
C ILE A 24 -2.37 1.51 -15.20
N TYR A 25 -2.53 1.87 -16.46
CA TYR A 25 -2.41 0.93 -17.58
C TYR A 25 -0.99 0.45 -17.87
N LEU A 26 0.04 1.19 -17.45
CA LEU A 26 1.44 0.89 -17.80
C LEU A 26 1.83 -0.59 -17.68
N PRO A 27 1.56 -1.29 -16.56
CA PRO A 27 1.96 -2.70 -16.46
C PRO A 27 1.22 -3.61 -17.46
N LEU A 28 -0.02 -3.29 -17.81
CA LEU A 28 -0.81 -4.04 -18.79
C LEU A 28 -0.35 -3.76 -20.23
N VAL A 29 0.02 -2.50 -20.53
CA VAL A 29 0.61 -2.11 -21.82
C VAL A 29 1.93 -2.88 -22.04
N LEU A 30 2.78 -2.93 -21.00
CA LEU A 30 4.04 -3.70 -21.06
C LEU A 30 3.84 -5.22 -21.16
N ALA A 31 2.69 -5.72 -20.73
CA ALA A 31 2.28 -7.12 -20.91
C ALA A 31 1.65 -7.40 -22.28
N GLY A 32 1.42 -6.37 -23.10
CA GLY A 32 0.80 -6.51 -24.42
C GLY A 32 -0.71 -6.76 -24.40
N GLU A 33 -1.37 -6.38 -23.28
CA GLU A 33 -2.83 -6.54 -23.14
C GLU A 33 -3.60 -5.63 -24.09
N LYS A 34 -4.75 -6.09 -24.56
CA LYS A 34 -5.64 -5.30 -25.42
C LYS A 34 -6.34 -4.21 -24.62
N HIS A 35 -6.54 -3.04 -25.22
CA HIS A 35 -7.20 -1.90 -24.57
C HIS A 35 -8.57 -2.24 -23.95
N ALA A 36 -9.39 -3.07 -24.64
CA ALA A 36 -10.69 -3.50 -24.11
C ALA A 36 -10.56 -4.27 -22.78
N GLU A 37 -9.52 -5.11 -22.64
CA GLU A 37 -9.22 -5.85 -21.41
C GLU A 37 -8.69 -4.91 -20.32
N MET A 38 -7.81 -3.98 -20.66
CA MET A 38 -7.32 -2.96 -19.73
C MET A 38 -8.47 -2.16 -19.12
N LYS A 39 -9.41 -1.69 -19.96
CA LYS A 39 -10.59 -0.95 -19.53
C LYS A 39 -11.52 -1.80 -18.65
N ARG A 40 -11.72 -3.08 -19.00
CA ARG A 40 -12.53 -4.01 -18.22
C ARG A 40 -12.00 -4.21 -16.80
N ARG A 41 -10.66 -4.22 -16.62
CA ARG A 41 -10.02 -4.33 -15.30
C ARG A 41 -10.01 -3.01 -14.54
N LEU A 42 -9.80 -1.89 -15.23
CA LEU A 42 -9.65 -0.59 -14.59
C LEU A 42 -10.95 -0.07 -13.96
N ILE A 43 -12.07 -0.12 -14.67
CA ILE A 43 -13.29 0.56 -14.21
C ILE A 43 -13.75 0.08 -12.83
N PRO A 44 -13.94 -1.23 -12.56
CA PRO A 44 -14.34 -1.69 -11.22
C PRO A 44 -13.29 -1.35 -10.14
N LEU A 45 -12.01 -1.40 -10.48
CA LEU A 45 -10.93 -1.05 -9.58
C LEU A 45 -10.92 0.45 -9.24
N ALA A 46 -11.11 1.30 -10.23
CA ALA A 46 -11.17 2.75 -10.04
C ALA A 46 -12.36 3.18 -9.17
N VAL A 47 -13.51 2.54 -9.35
CA VAL A 47 -14.68 2.73 -8.48
C VAL A 47 -14.38 2.30 -7.05
N GLN A 48 -13.82 1.11 -6.86
CA GLN A 48 -13.45 0.59 -5.53
C GLN A 48 -12.48 1.53 -4.80
N LEU A 49 -11.52 2.12 -5.53
CA LEU A 49 -10.51 3.01 -4.97
C LEU A 49 -10.96 4.49 -4.91
N GLY A 50 -12.16 4.81 -5.40
CA GLY A 50 -12.70 6.17 -5.39
C GLY A 50 -11.94 7.16 -6.28
N ILE A 51 -11.35 6.69 -7.38
CA ILE A 51 -10.56 7.50 -8.32
C ILE A 51 -11.15 7.56 -9.73
N GLU A 52 -12.30 6.93 -9.99
CA GLU A 52 -12.94 6.93 -11.30
C GLU A 52 -13.08 8.33 -11.91
N PRO A 53 -13.59 9.37 -11.20
CA PRO A 53 -13.74 10.72 -11.78
C PRO A 53 -12.40 11.42 -12.02
N LEU A 54 -11.29 10.84 -11.56
CA LEU A 54 -9.95 11.41 -11.63
C LEU A 54 -9.10 10.79 -12.74
N LEU A 55 -9.56 9.73 -13.40
CA LEU A 55 -8.79 8.94 -14.36
C LEU A 55 -8.16 9.76 -15.49
N LYS A 56 -8.83 10.82 -15.94
CA LYS A 56 -8.36 11.71 -17.03
C LYS A 56 -7.49 12.86 -16.55
N LYS A 57 -7.29 13.00 -15.23
CA LYS A 57 -6.41 14.02 -14.65
C LYS A 57 -4.96 13.54 -14.65
N TYR A 58 -4.06 14.53 -14.64
CA TYR A 58 -2.63 14.31 -14.46
C TYR A 58 -2.27 14.26 -12.96
N PRO A 59 -1.13 13.65 -12.59
CA PRO A 59 -0.71 13.57 -11.19
C PRO A 59 -0.63 14.93 -10.48
N TYR A 60 -0.19 15.99 -11.16
CA TYR A 60 -0.09 17.34 -10.58
C TYR A 60 -1.45 18.02 -10.32
N GLU A 61 -2.57 17.47 -10.84
CA GLU A 61 -3.93 17.99 -10.66
C GLU A 61 -4.70 17.36 -9.49
N VAL A 62 -4.08 16.42 -8.78
CA VAL A 62 -4.72 15.63 -7.72
C VAL A 62 -3.92 15.66 -6.42
N SER A 63 -4.59 15.39 -5.28
CA SER A 63 -3.95 15.36 -3.97
C SER A 63 -2.99 14.17 -3.80
N GLY A 64 -2.10 14.23 -2.79
CA GLY A 64 -1.20 13.12 -2.44
C GLY A 64 -1.93 11.80 -2.18
N GLY A 65 -3.04 11.83 -1.42
CA GLY A 65 -3.87 10.65 -1.17
C GLY A 65 -4.49 10.08 -2.45
N GLN A 66 -4.91 10.94 -3.40
CA GLN A 66 -5.43 10.51 -4.69
C GLN A 66 -4.33 9.91 -5.58
N LYS A 67 -3.12 10.49 -5.58
CA LYS A 67 -1.94 9.90 -6.24
C LYS A 67 -1.64 8.50 -5.69
N GLN A 68 -1.66 8.35 -4.38
CA GLN A 68 -1.37 7.06 -3.75
C GLN A 68 -2.41 6.00 -4.10
N ARG A 69 -3.69 6.36 -4.14
CA ARG A 69 -4.76 5.45 -4.60
C ARG A 69 -4.56 5.03 -6.07
N ALA A 70 -4.09 5.94 -6.93
CA ALA A 70 -3.74 5.60 -8.32
C ALA A 70 -2.52 4.66 -8.38
N ALA A 71 -1.50 4.86 -7.53
CA ALA A 71 -0.36 3.94 -7.40
C ALA A 71 -0.80 2.54 -6.91
N VAL A 72 -1.73 2.48 -5.95
CA VAL A 72 -2.35 1.22 -5.50
C VAL A 72 -3.14 0.57 -6.65
N ALA A 73 -3.92 1.34 -7.42
CA ALA A 73 -4.63 0.83 -8.60
C ALA A 73 -3.66 0.21 -9.62
N ARG A 74 -2.55 0.89 -9.90
CA ARG A 74 -1.49 0.39 -10.79
C ARG A 74 -0.89 -0.93 -10.28
N ALA A 75 -0.71 -1.07 -8.97
CA ALA A 75 -0.21 -2.31 -8.38
C ALA A 75 -1.22 -3.46 -8.48
N LEU A 76 -2.52 -3.18 -8.32
CA LEU A 76 -3.60 -4.17 -8.30
C LEU A 76 -4.07 -4.62 -9.67
N ILE A 77 -3.94 -3.77 -10.71
CA ILE A 77 -4.58 -4.01 -12.02
C ILE A 77 -4.07 -5.29 -12.72
N ILE A 78 -2.87 -5.74 -12.37
CA ILE A 78 -2.27 -6.99 -12.86
C ILE A 78 -2.72 -8.22 -12.07
N ASN A 79 -3.60 -8.05 -11.06
CA ASN A 79 -4.04 -9.10 -10.15
C ASN A 79 -2.85 -9.85 -9.50
N PRO A 80 -1.99 -9.15 -8.73
CA PRO A 80 -0.76 -9.73 -8.19
C PRO A 80 -1.05 -10.73 -7.06
N SER A 81 -0.15 -11.70 -6.85
CA SER A 81 -0.20 -12.58 -5.69
C SER A 81 0.26 -11.89 -4.40
N LEU A 82 1.06 -10.83 -4.52
CA LEU A 82 1.62 -10.08 -3.39
C LEU A 82 1.78 -8.60 -3.78
N ILE A 83 1.37 -7.71 -2.89
CA ILE A 83 1.69 -6.28 -2.95
C ILE A 83 2.85 -6.00 -2.00
N LEU A 84 3.89 -5.36 -2.52
CA LEU A 84 5.01 -4.82 -1.74
C LEU A 84 4.79 -3.31 -1.60
N ALA A 85 4.60 -2.84 -0.38
CA ALA A 85 4.37 -1.43 -0.07
C ALA A 85 5.56 -0.89 0.75
N ASP A 86 6.30 0.04 0.18
CA ASP A 86 7.47 0.67 0.80
C ASP A 86 7.10 2.08 1.26
N GLU A 87 7.02 2.28 2.59
CA GLU A 87 6.59 3.52 3.26
C GLU A 87 5.35 4.17 2.62
N PRO A 88 4.26 3.43 2.36
CA PRO A 88 3.16 3.89 1.50
C PRO A 88 2.41 5.11 2.07
N THR A 89 2.63 5.44 3.34
CA THR A 89 2.01 6.57 4.05
C THR A 89 2.96 7.75 4.26
N GLY A 90 4.23 7.61 3.92
CA GLY A 90 5.27 8.57 4.30
C GLY A 90 5.11 9.98 3.70
N ALA A 91 4.47 10.10 2.54
CA ALA A 91 4.20 11.38 1.88
C ALA A 91 2.76 11.90 2.07
N LEU A 92 1.97 11.29 2.98
CA LEU A 92 0.56 11.61 3.18
C LEU A 92 0.31 12.40 4.46
N ASP A 93 -0.71 13.26 4.44
CA ASP A 93 -1.31 13.83 5.65
C ASP A 93 -2.03 12.74 6.48
N SER A 94 -2.35 13.07 7.73
CA SER A 94 -2.95 12.10 8.66
C SER A 94 -4.27 11.51 8.17
N LYS A 95 -5.14 12.32 7.54
CA LYS A 95 -6.43 11.87 7.01
C LYS A 95 -6.23 10.90 5.85
N SER A 96 -5.39 11.25 4.88
CA SER A 96 -5.07 10.41 3.73
C SER A 96 -4.38 9.11 4.16
N THR A 97 -3.54 9.17 5.21
CA THR A 97 -2.94 8.00 5.85
C THR A 97 -3.99 7.03 6.36
N ASP A 98 -4.95 7.51 7.16
CA ASP A 98 -6.01 6.67 7.74
C ASP A 98 -6.89 6.03 6.64
N GLU A 99 -7.22 6.81 5.63
CA GLU A 99 -8.00 6.33 4.48
C GLU A 99 -7.25 5.24 3.69
N LEU A 100 -5.92 5.40 3.49
CA LEU A 100 -5.10 4.39 2.79
C LEU A 100 -4.96 3.11 3.60
N LEU A 101 -4.71 3.21 4.91
CA LEU A 101 -4.56 2.03 5.78
C LEU A 101 -5.87 1.24 5.87
N ARG A 102 -7.01 1.92 5.96
CA ARG A 102 -8.32 1.26 5.88
C ARG A 102 -8.51 0.57 4.54
N LEU A 103 -8.15 1.22 3.44
CA LEU A 103 -8.22 0.63 2.10
C LEU A 103 -7.35 -0.64 1.98
N PHE A 104 -6.14 -0.64 2.55
CA PHE A 104 -5.30 -1.85 2.60
C PHE A 104 -5.95 -2.98 3.40
N GLY A 105 -6.62 -2.66 4.51
CA GLY A 105 -7.43 -3.63 5.26
C GLY A 105 -8.51 -4.26 4.40
N GLU A 106 -9.33 -3.44 3.72
CA GLU A 106 -10.41 -3.90 2.83
C GLU A 106 -9.88 -4.78 1.66
N ILE A 107 -8.72 -4.44 1.11
CA ILE A 107 -8.06 -5.21 0.05
C ILE A 107 -7.56 -6.55 0.61
N ASN A 108 -6.98 -6.55 1.80
CA ASN A 108 -6.48 -7.76 2.46
C ASN A 108 -7.62 -8.71 2.85
N GLU A 109 -8.73 -8.20 3.37
CA GLU A 109 -9.93 -8.99 3.68
C GLU A 109 -10.51 -9.70 2.44
N LYS A 110 -10.30 -9.15 1.25
CA LYS A 110 -10.65 -9.79 -0.03
C LYS A 110 -9.63 -10.82 -0.51
N GLY A 111 -8.63 -11.15 0.32
CA GLY A 111 -7.65 -12.20 0.07
C GLY A 111 -6.32 -11.72 -0.54
N GLN A 112 -6.12 -10.41 -0.74
CA GLN A 112 -4.86 -9.89 -1.24
C GLN A 112 -3.79 -9.89 -0.15
N THR A 113 -2.66 -10.54 -0.37
CA THR A 113 -1.50 -10.44 0.52
C THR A 113 -0.78 -9.12 0.32
N ILE A 114 -0.47 -8.43 1.42
CA ILE A 114 0.27 -7.16 1.43
C ILE A 114 1.44 -7.30 2.38
N LEU A 115 2.64 -7.02 1.90
CA LEU A 115 3.85 -6.86 2.72
C LEU A 115 4.21 -5.38 2.70
N MET A 116 4.13 -4.75 3.88
CA MET A 116 4.43 -3.33 4.04
C MET A 116 5.72 -3.14 4.84
N VAL A 117 6.62 -2.30 4.34
CA VAL A 117 7.76 -1.77 5.10
C VAL A 117 7.38 -0.39 5.60
N THR A 118 7.56 -0.13 6.90
CA THR A 118 7.24 1.18 7.47
C THR A 118 7.98 1.41 8.79
N HIS A 119 8.28 2.69 9.08
CA HIS A 119 8.75 3.16 10.37
C HIS A 119 7.60 3.63 11.28
N SER A 120 6.37 3.65 10.77
CA SER A 120 5.19 4.10 11.52
C SER A 120 4.57 2.96 12.32
N ALA A 121 4.62 3.03 13.65
CA ALA A 121 3.91 2.09 14.52
C ALA A 121 2.39 2.08 14.25
N LYS A 122 1.82 3.25 13.89
CA LYS A 122 0.41 3.39 13.50
C LYS A 122 0.12 2.59 12.22
N ALA A 123 0.95 2.72 11.20
CA ALA A 123 0.77 1.95 9.97
C ALA A 123 0.93 0.44 10.24
N ALA A 124 1.94 0.05 11.00
CA ALA A 124 2.19 -1.33 11.37
C ALA A 124 1.03 -1.96 12.18
N SER A 125 0.30 -1.19 13.00
CA SER A 125 -0.83 -1.70 13.81
C SER A 125 -2.04 -2.13 12.98
N HIS A 126 -2.10 -1.78 11.71
CA HIS A 126 -3.13 -2.26 10.79
C HIS A 126 -2.83 -3.65 10.20
N ALA A 127 -1.61 -4.18 10.39
CA ALA A 127 -1.24 -5.51 9.92
C ALA A 127 -1.71 -6.61 10.88
N GLY A 128 -1.85 -7.84 10.38
CA GLY A 128 -2.10 -9.03 11.20
C GLY A 128 -0.83 -9.57 11.86
N ARG A 129 0.35 -9.23 11.31
CA ARG A 129 1.68 -9.68 11.80
C ARG A 129 2.70 -8.58 11.56
N VAL A 130 3.56 -8.34 12.53
CA VAL A 130 4.66 -7.38 12.44
C VAL A 130 5.99 -8.10 12.70
N LEU A 131 6.94 -7.86 11.80
CA LEU A 131 8.32 -8.34 11.92
C LEU A 131 9.20 -7.12 12.24
N PHE A 132 9.99 -7.21 13.30
CA PHE A 132 10.99 -6.20 13.65
C PHE A 132 12.34 -6.65 13.11
N ILE A 133 12.90 -5.82 12.21
CA ILE A 133 14.18 -6.07 11.57
C ILE A 133 15.21 -5.13 12.18
N LYS A 134 16.35 -5.70 12.58
CA LYS A 134 17.51 -4.97 13.09
C LYS A 134 18.77 -5.59 12.47
N ASP A 135 19.66 -4.74 11.95
CA ASP A 135 20.93 -5.16 11.36
C ASP A 135 20.79 -6.25 10.27
N GLY A 136 19.67 -6.21 9.51
CA GLY A 136 19.37 -7.14 8.43
C GLY A 136 18.76 -8.47 8.87
N GLU A 137 18.52 -8.68 10.17
CA GLU A 137 17.93 -9.88 10.72
C GLU A 137 16.57 -9.63 11.37
N VAL A 138 15.70 -10.65 11.35
CA VAL A 138 14.44 -10.61 12.09
C VAL A 138 14.74 -10.74 13.58
N PHE A 139 14.67 -9.63 14.29
CA PHE A 139 14.93 -9.58 15.74
C PHE A 139 13.75 -10.12 16.54
N HIS A 140 12.52 -9.76 16.17
CA HIS A 140 11.31 -10.14 16.89
C HIS A 140 10.11 -10.15 15.96
N GLN A 141 9.04 -10.82 16.37
CA GLN A 141 7.76 -10.79 15.65
C GLN A 141 6.59 -10.85 16.62
N ILE A 142 5.52 -10.16 16.26
CA ILE A 142 4.27 -10.17 17.00
C ILE A 142 3.09 -10.37 16.06
N TYR A 143 2.04 -10.97 16.57
CA TYR A 143 0.79 -11.20 15.87
C TYR A 143 -0.31 -10.38 16.55
N ARG A 144 -1.21 -9.81 15.73
CA ARG A 144 -2.34 -9.04 16.25
C ARG A 144 -3.33 -9.94 17.00
N GLY A 145 -3.66 -11.12 16.47
CA GLY A 145 -4.68 -11.99 17.05
C GLY A 145 -6.01 -11.26 17.24
N ASP A 146 -6.54 -11.32 18.47
CA ASP A 146 -7.79 -10.69 18.87
C ASP A 146 -7.61 -9.26 19.42
N ASP A 147 -6.38 -8.70 19.40
CA ASP A 147 -6.11 -7.34 19.88
C ASP A 147 -6.88 -6.30 19.05
N THR A 148 -7.38 -5.29 19.74
CA THR A 148 -7.84 -4.05 19.09
C THR A 148 -6.67 -3.33 18.44
N GLY A 149 -6.96 -2.38 17.53
CA GLY A 149 -5.91 -1.58 16.90
C GLY A 149 -5.03 -0.84 17.90
N ASP A 150 -5.65 -0.29 18.98
CA ASP A 150 -4.93 0.46 20.01
C ASP A 150 -4.05 -0.44 20.89
N GLU A 151 -4.52 -1.62 21.25
CA GLU A 151 -3.73 -2.61 22.01
C GLU A 151 -2.52 -3.08 21.20
N PHE A 152 -2.74 -3.39 19.94
CA PHE A 152 -1.66 -3.83 19.07
C PHE A 152 -0.65 -2.72 18.79
N TYR A 153 -1.13 -1.46 18.60
CA TYR A 153 -0.27 -0.29 18.51
C TYR A 153 0.65 -0.15 19.74
N ARG A 154 0.11 -0.29 20.96
CA ARG A 154 0.91 -0.21 22.20
C ARG A 154 1.98 -1.31 22.24
N LYS A 155 1.64 -2.55 21.93
CA LYS A 155 2.60 -3.66 21.86
C LYS A 155 3.74 -3.39 20.87
N ILE A 156 3.43 -2.78 19.71
CA ILE A 156 4.43 -2.38 18.72
C ILE A 156 5.33 -1.27 19.27
N ALA A 157 4.76 -0.23 19.87
CA ALA A 157 5.50 0.90 20.43
C ALA A 157 6.44 0.47 21.57
N ASP A 158 5.98 -0.39 22.47
CA ASP A 158 6.79 -0.96 23.56
C ASP A 158 7.96 -1.78 23.00
N THR A 159 7.72 -2.62 22.00
CA THR A 159 8.77 -3.41 21.34
C THR A 159 9.82 -2.50 20.67
N LEU A 160 9.39 -1.44 19.98
CA LEU A 160 10.32 -0.46 19.39
C LEU A 160 11.17 0.24 20.43
N THR A 161 10.61 0.54 21.62
CA THR A 161 11.33 1.15 22.74
C THR A 161 12.41 0.22 23.27
N VAL A 162 12.11 -1.06 23.45
CA VAL A 162 13.09 -2.09 23.86
C VAL A 162 14.21 -2.23 22.83
N LEU A 163 13.86 -2.24 21.55
CA LEU A 163 14.85 -2.30 20.45
C LEU A 163 15.80 -1.10 20.43
N ALA A 164 15.27 0.10 20.69
CA ALA A 164 16.05 1.33 20.69
C ALA A 164 16.98 1.45 21.90
N THR A 165 16.53 0.96 23.08
CA THR A 165 17.29 1.09 24.35
C THR A 165 18.26 -0.05 24.60
N GLY A 166 18.16 -1.15 23.85
CA GLY A 166 19.03 -2.32 24.03
C GLY A 166 18.85 -3.04 25.38
N LYS A 167 17.87 -2.65 26.19
CA LYS A 167 17.53 -3.36 27.45
C LYS A 167 16.68 -4.57 27.11
N LYS A 168 17.29 -5.74 27.23
CA LYS A 168 16.57 -6.98 27.53
C LYS A 168 16.35 -6.99 29.05
N ASP A 169 15.12 -6.92 29.51
CA ASP A 169 14.75 -7.37 30.85
C ASP A 169 14.85 -8.89 30.94
#